data_e7e9884e199124c3b1e85cddb1e52cfb
#
_entry.id   e7e9884e199124c3b1e85cddb1e52cfb
#
_cell.length_a   1.000
_cell.length_b   1.000
_cell.length_c   1.000
_cell.angle_alpha   90.00
_cell.angle_beta   90.00
_cell.angle_gamma   90.00
#
_symmetry.space_group_name_H-M   'P 1'
#
loop_
_entity.id
_entity.type
_entity.pdbx_description
1 polymer ?
#
loop_
_entity_poly.entity_id
_entity_poly.type
_entity_poly.pdbx_seq_one_letter_code
_entity_poly.pdbx_strand_id
1 'polypeptide(L)'
;ILVLLLLPTAIVRCFEDDIDSVVASVEEGLDAHRHKSLDEDGCYRAFATPADLIESIMQNYSRSAIPDETPVPVQVEVTIQDIMELSVLSNSFTADIWFSSIWHDPRLAFAHLDTCRANLSFDERFEKQLWSPNVCLVNTKSTKVHSSPKANVLLMLLPNGTVWLNYRVQVMAPCQLDLRSFPIDRASCQLVFESYSYNTATVTVDWMPTAVTLLPGITLPDFTIDSVKTYKHTEDYKAGQWYRLTVELTFYRQYGYYILQMYMPTYISVFISWIAFCIDTRALPARIVLGVNSLMSLTFQFGTIIRSLPPVSYIKAIDIWMFTCTAFIFASLLELAFVAYQDKKMILASSNSHNAAFYAVFNFIKALQPFKTPEEVNNESQETEYSLLSRSLQESEERRKAANRRRRDKVCDLGTRIDKASFILFPSAFLLFNIFYWTFYLTK
;
A
#
# COMPACT_ATOMS: atom_id res chain seq x y z
N ILE A 1 55.19 28.95 34.00
CA ILE A 1 55.70 27.68 34.64
C ILE A 1 56.50 28.01 35.93
N LEU A 2 56.66 29.28 36.31
CA LEU A 2 57.50 29.64 37.48
C LEU A 2 56.77 30.36 38.61
N VAL A 3 55.44 30.26 38.70
CA VAL A 3 54.58 30.92 39.74
C VAL A 3 53.82 29.94 40.61
N LEU A 4 53.94 28.61 40.37
CA LEU A 4 53.18 27.56 41.08
C LEU A 4 54.00 26.84 42.20
N LEU A 5 55.12 27.40 42.66
CA LEU A 5 56.03 26.76 43.66
C LEU A 5 56.17 27.52 45.01
N LEU A 6 55.29 28.48 45.30
CA LEU A 6 55.29 29.18 46.61
C LEU A 6 53.87 29.39 47.15
N LEU A 7 53.10 28.32 47.32
CA LEU A 7 51.95 28.35 48.23
C LEU A 7 52.47 27.83 49.60
N PRO A 8 52.30 28.62 50.66
CA PRO A 8 52.78 28.27 51.98
C PRO A 8 52.00 27.02 52.51
N THR A 9 52.76 26.10 53.02
CA THR A 9 52.29 24.85 53.67
C THR A 9 51.19 24.99 54.74
N ALA A 10 50.93 26.24 55.13
CA ALA A 10 49.81 26.57 56.06
C ALA A 10 48.44 26.50 55.40
N ILE A 11 48.28 26.72 54.10
CA ILE A 11 46.96 26.68 53.43
C ILE A 11 46.56 25.20 53.13
N VAL A 12 47.50 24.31 52.91
CA VAL A 12 47.22 22.90 52.71
C VAL A 12 46.72 22.24 54.01
N ARG A 13 47.24 22.62 55.20
CA ARG A 13 46.76 22.12 56.48
C ARG A 13 45.34 22.62 56.83
N CYS A 14 45.00 23.88 56.59
CA CYS A 14 43.62 24.37 56.78
C CYS A 14 42.60 23.64 55.90
N PHE A 15 42.99 23.16 54.71
CA PHE A 15 42.09 22.41 53.84
C PHE A 15 41.95 20.94 54.24
N GLU A 16 42.98 20.32 54.84
CA GLU A 16 42.90 18.96 55.38
C GLU A 16 42.00 18.89 56.64
N ASP A 17 42.14 19.84 57.57
CA ASP A 17 41.33 19.90 58.78
C ASP A 17 39.84 20.20 58.46
N ASP A 18 39.51 20.97 57.43
CA ASP A 18 38.14 21.22 56.95
C ASP A 18 37.53 19.99 56.27
N ILE A 19 38.33 19.20 55.53
CA ILE A 19 37.85 17.96 54.86
C ILE A 19 37.57 16.88 55.93
N ASP A 20 38.43 16.71 56.90
CA ASP A 20 38.20 15.73 57.97
C ASP A 20 36.96 16.10 58.86
N SER A 21 36.72 17.37 59.11
CA SER A 21 35.54 17.83 59.82
C SER A 21 34.25 17.64 58.99
N VAL A 22 34.29 17.81 57.66
CA VAL A 22 33.17 17.56 56.75
C VAL A 22 32.93 16.06 56.60
N VAL A 23 33.99 15.24 56.51
CA VAL A 23 33.84 13.79 56.47
C VAL A 23 33.27 13.23 57.76
N ALA A 24 33.75 13.69 58.92
CA ALA A 24 33.20 13.28 60.23
C ALA A 24 31.72 13.73 60.42
N SER A 25 31.33 14.90 59.94
CA SER A 25 29.91 15.36 59.99
C SER A 25 29.02 14.65 58.98
N VAL A 26 29.58 14.17 57.86
CA VAL A 26 28.85 13.29 56.91
C VAL A 26 28.71 11.87 57.44
N GLU A 27 29.70 11.32 58.13
CA GLU A 27 29.59 10.02 58.78
C GLU A 27 28.62 10.02 59.97
N GLU A 28 28.62 11.06 60.84
CA GLU A 28 27.60 11.24 61.88
C GLU A 28 26.18 11.45 61.28
N GLY A 29 26.06 12.14 60.17
CA GLY A 29 24.79 12.29 59.43
C GLY A 29 24.29 10.99 58.83
N LEU A 30 25.19 10.12 58.37
CA LEU A 30 24.88 8.79 57.82
C LEU A 30 24.46 7.78 58.93
N ASP A 31 25.09 7.81 60.09
CA ASP A 31 24.70 6.95 61.25
C ASP A 31 23.41 7.45 61.95
N ALA A 32 23.10 8.73 61.93
CA ALA A 32 21.81 9.28 62.40
C ALA A 32 20.60 8.88 61.56
N HIS A 33 20.80 8.58 60.27
CA HIS A 33 19.75 8.07 59.40
C HIS A 33 19.50 6.56 59.50
N ARG A 34 20.36 5.83 60.19
CA ARG A 34 20.28 4.36 60.30
C ARG A 34 19.28 3.87 61.38
N HIS A 35 18.70 4.72 62.17
CA HIS A 35 17.83 4.36 63.30
C HIS A 35 16.51 5.11 63.46
N LYS A 36 15.88 5.60 62.33
CA LYS A 36 14.50 6.08 62.47
C LYS A 36 13.52 5.02 61.93
N SER A 37 12.85 4.33 62.83
CA SER A 37 11.84 3.31 62.56
C SER A 37 10.44 3.85 62.18
N LEU A 38 10.19 5.16 62.31
CA LEU A 38 8.97 5.84 61.86
C LEU A 38 9.35 7.25 61.38
N ASP A 39 8.94 7.59 60.16
CA ASP A 39 9.04 8.97 59.63
C ASP A 39 7.92 9.86 60.21
N GLU A 40 8.07 11.20 60.16
CA GLU A 40 7.09 12.16 60.62
C GLU A 40 5.68 11.99 60.01
N ASP A 41 5.56 11.31 58.89
CA ASP A 41 4.31 10.96 58.23
C ASP A 41 3.66 9.62 58.73
N GLY A 42 4.22 8.97 59.77
CA GLY A 42 3.66 7.77 60.38
C GLY A 42 3.83 6.47 59.58
N CYS A 43 4.67 6.50 58.54
CA CYS A 43 5.00 5.31 57.75
C CYS A 43 6.30 4.65 58.24
N TYR A 44 6.46 3.35 57.99
CA TYR A 44 7.59 2.54 58.44
C TYR A 44 8.62 2.33 57.34
N ARG A 45 9.92 2.52 57.66
CA ARG A 45 11.05 2.18 56.81
C ARG A 45 12.09 1.36 57.55
N ALA A 46 12.34 0.12 57.09
CA ALA A 46 13.41 -0.69 57.63
C ALA A 46 14.80 -0.29 57.06
N PHE A 47 14.86 0.34 55.91
CA PHE A 47 16.11 0.69 55.21
C PHE A 47 16.15 2.17 54.85
N ALA A 48 17.29 2.79 55.08
CA ALA A 48 17.49 4.21 54.78
C ALA A 48 17.54 4.51 53.30
N THR A 49 18.15 3.63 52.48
CA THR A 49 18.31 3.82 51.04
C THR A 49 17.51 2.81 50.23
N PRO A 50 17.08 3.18 49.00
CA PRO A 50 16.46 2.20 48.08
C PRO A 50 17.40 1.04 47.75
N ALA A 51 18.70 1.28 47.71
CA ALA A 51 19.71 0.28 47.34
C ALA A 51 19.75 -0.86 48.39
N ASP A 52 19.75 -0.53 49.69
CA ASP A 52 19.78 -1.51 50.79
C ASP A 52 18.49 -2.36 50.81
N LEU A 53 17.33 -1.71 50.55
CA LEU A 53 16.06 -2.39 50.41
C LEU A 53 16.08 -3.42 49.26
N ILE A 54 16.61 -3.01 48.11
CA ILE A 54 16.74 -3.86 46.90
C ILE A 54 17.67 -5.03 47.21
N GLU A 55 18.83 -4.78 47.82
CA GLU A 55 19.79 -5.83 48.20
C GLU A 55 19.15 -6.86 49.12
N SER A 56 18.38 -6.40 50.10
CA SER A 56 17.64 -7.28 51.04
C SER A 56 16.60 -8.15 50.32
N ILE A 57 15.82 -7.58 49.39
CA ILE A 57 14.81 -8.35 48.62
C ILE A 57 15.49 -9.35 47.70
N MET A 58 16.64 -9.02 47.11
CA MET A 58 17.34 -9.86 46.14
C MET A 58 18.24 -10.92 46.80
N GLN A 59 18.51 -10.85 48.10
CA GLN A 59 19.47 -11.72 48.80
C GLN A 59 19.16 -13.23 48.64
N ASN A 60 17.87 -13.60 48.61
CA ASN A 60 17.42 -14.99 48.43
C ASN A 60 16.59 -15.21 47.17
N TYR A 61 16.64 -14.26 46.23
CA TYR A 61 15.84 -14.34 45.04
C TYR A 61 16.49 -15.20 43.95
N SER A 62 15.76 -16.19 43.44
CA SER A 62 16.21 -17.01 42.32
C SER A 62 15.41 -16.70 41.06
N ARG A 63 16.07 -16.18 40.06
CA ARG A 63 15.49 -15.91 38.74
C ARG A 63 14.93 -17.17 38.06
N SER A 64 15.53 -18.32 38.28
CA SER A 64 15.15 -19.58 37.64
C SER A 64 13.95 -20.25 38.28
N ALA A 65 13.60 -19.86 39.53
CA ALA A 65 12.45 -20.37 40.23
C ALA A 65 11.18 -19.61 39.82
N ILE A 66 10.14 -20.34 39.51
CA ILE A 66 8.81 -19.79 39.21
C ILE A 66 8.22 -19.24 40.50
N PRO A 67 7.46 -18.14 40.52
CA PRO A 67 6.66 -17.72 41.68
C PRO A 67 5.77 -18.87 42.17
N ASP A 68 5.56 -18.93 43.46
CA ASP A 68 4.91 -20.10 44.14
C ASP A 68 3.47 -20.36 43.64
N GLU A 69 2.78 -19.37 43.12
CA GLU A 69 1.43 -19.50 42.57
C GLU A 69 1.50 -20.00 41.11
N THR A 70 1.20 -21.25 40.85
CA THR A 70 1.07 -21.82 39.51
C THR A 70 -0.38 -22.22 39.25
N PRO A 71 -0.95 -21.84 38.08
CA PRO A 71 -0.36 -21.02 37.01
C PRO A 71 -0.29 -19.54 37.37
N VAL A 72 0.85 -18.91 37.09
CA VAL A 72 1.07 -17.48 37.38
C VAL A 72 0.17 -16.65 36.46
N PRO A 73 -0.74 -15.82 37.00
CA PRO A 73 -1.58 -14.94 36.17
C PRO A 73 -0.76 -13.74 35.65
N VAL A 74 -0.74 -13.57 34.35
CA VAL A 74 -0.07 -12.48 33.67
C VAL A 74 -1.10 -11.67 32.88
N GLN A 75 -1.18 -10.38 33.18
CA GLN A 75 -2.03 -9.44 32.45
C GLN A 75 -1.19 -8.70 31.42
N VAL A 76 -1.73 -8.55 30.20
CA VAL A 76 -1.07 -7.89 29.09
C VAL A 76 -1.88 -6.66 28.67
N GLU A 77 -1.15 -5.59 28.38
CA GLU A 77 -1.68 -4.34 27.83
C GLU A 77 -0.80 -3.89 26.66
N VAL A 78 -1.41 -3.34 25.64
CA VAL A 78 -0.73 -2.77 24.49
C VAL A 78 -1.20 -1.34 24.24
N THR A 79 -0.29 -0.41 24.22
CA THR A 79 -0.58 0.97 23.76
C THR A 79 0.10 1.20 22.42
N ILE A 80 -0.69 1.45 21.38
CA ILE A 80 -0.19 1.78 20.05
C ILE A 80 0.08 3.28 20.02
N GLN A 81 1.35 3.64 19.89
CA GLN A 81 1.78 5.03 19.87
C GLN A 81 1.65 5.63 18.49
N ASP A 82 2.10 4.88 17.48
CA ASP A 82 2.06 5.31 16.09
C ASP A 82 2.08 4.09 15.15
N ILE A 83 1.56 4.30 13.95
CA ILE A 83 1.65 3.34 12.86
C ILE A 83 2.44 4.03 11.74
N MET A 84 3.69 3.64 11.60
CA MET A 84 4.65 4.32 10.73
C MET A 84 4.38 4.03 9.25
N GLU A 85 4.07 2.79 8.91
CA GLU A 85 3.91 2.35 7.53
C GLU A 85 2.98 1.13 7.44
N LEU A 86 2.13 1.10 6.43
CA LEU A 86 1.41 -0.09 6.01
C LEU A 86 1.78 -0.37 4.54
N SER A 87 2.66 -1.34 4.33
CA SER A 87 3.21 -1.67 3.02
C SER A 87 2.45 -2.82 2.37
N VAL A 88 1.80 -2.51 1.25
CA VAL A 88 1.10 -3.51 0.43
C VAL A 88 2.08 -4.48 -0.23
N LEU A 89 3.26 -3.98 -0.64
CA LEU A 89 4.30 -4.79 -1.32
C LEU A 89 4.90 -5.84 -0.41
N SER A 90 5.20 -5.48 0.84
CA SER A 90 5.79 -6.40 1.82
C SER A 90 4.75 -7.21 2.61
N ASN A 91 3.45 -6.94 2.41
CA ASN A 91 2.36 -7.50 3.21
C ASN A 91 2.63 -7.37 4.71
N SER A 92 2.96 -6.16 5.16
CA SER A 92 3.31 -5.90 6.55
C SER A 92 3.00 -4.46 6.94
N PHE A 93 2.80 -4.24 8.23
CA PHE A 93 2.74 -2.92 8.82
C PHE A 93 3.83 -2.76 9.88
N THR A 94 4.27 -1.53 10.08
CA THR A 94 5.23 -1.16 11.11
C THR A 94 4.56 -0.24 12.10
N ALA A 95 4.56 -0.63 13.38
CA ALA A 95 4.00 0.13 14.47
C ALA A 95 5.01 0.35 15.59
N ASP A 96 4.87 1.47 16.29
CA ASP A 96 5.54 1.76 17.56
C ASP A 96 4.55 1.49 18.69
N ILE A 97 4.87 0.56 19.57
CA ILE A 97 3.98 0.13 20.62
C ILE A 97 4.66 0.19 21.98
N TRP A 98 3.90 0.50 23.00
CA TRP A 98 4.22 0.15 24.37
C TRP A 98 3.56 -1.19 24.67
N PHE A 99 4.37 -2.13 25.07
CA PHE A 99 3.94 -3.47 25.45
C PHE A 99 4.19 -3.68 26.94
N SER A 100 3.12 -3.87 27.71
CA SER A 100 3.17 -4.10 29.14
C SER A 100 2.81 -5.53 29.48
N SER A 101 3.55 -6.14 30.38
CA SER A 101 3.20 -7.39 31.07
C SER A 101 3.24 -7.17 32.59
N ILE A 102 2.18 -7.60 33.27
CA ILE A 102 1.98 -7.38 34.70
C ILE A 102 1.73 -8.75 35.35
N TRP A 103 2.50 -9.07 36.34
CA TRP A 103 2.33 -10.32 37.12
C TRP A 103 2.63 -10.09 38.60
N HIS A 104 2.26 -11.03 39.41
CA HIS A 104 2.51 -11.01 40.84
C HIS A 104 3.63 -11.98 41.22
N ASP A 105 4.66 -11.53 41.96
CA ASP A 105 5.72 -12.33 42.52
C ASP A 105 5.83 -12.03 44.01
N PRO A 106 5.28 -12.91 44.88
CA PRO A 106 5.27 -12.69 46.32
C PRO A 106 6.66 -12.53 46.94
N ARG A 107 7.69 -13.08 46.30
CA ARG A 107 9.09 -13.01 46.77
C ARG A 107 9.68 -11.60 46.70
N LEU A 108 9.08 -10.74 45.86
CA LEU A 108 9.48 -9.34 45.68
C LEU A 108 8.63 -8.36 46.49
N ALA A 109 7.71 -8.86 47.34
CA ALA A 109 6.86 -8.02 48.17
C ALA A 109 7.69 -7.31 49.24
N PHE A 110 7.64 -5.99 49.30
CA PHE A 110 8.39 -5.17 50.26
C PHE A 110 7.51 -4.31 51.17
N ALA A 111 6.19 -4.44 51.10
CA ALA A 111 5.28 -3.70 51.95
C ALA A 111 5.57 -3.84 53.47
N HIS A 112 6.13 -4.98 53.89
CA HIS A 112 6.52 -5.23 55.26
C HIS A 112 7.85 -4.58 55.68
N LEU A 113 8.66 -4.15 54.68
CA LEU A 113 9.97 -3.50 54.87
C LEU A 113 9.90 -1.99 54.72
N ASP A 114 9.05 -1.49 53.85
CA ASP A 114 8.89 -0.07 53.59
C ASP A 114 7.45 0.24 53.15
N THR A 115 6.70 0.89 54.05
CA THR A 115 5.31 1.33 53.79
C THR A 115 5.25 2.74 53.22
N CYS A 116 6.36 3.47 53.18
CA CYS A 116 6.41 4.86 52.69
C CYS A 116 6.54 4.94 51.19
N ARG A 117 6.99 3.85 50.53
CA ARG A 117 7.23 3.86 49.09
C ARG A 117 6.05 3.28 48.32
N ALA A 118 5.54 4.06 47.43
CA ALA A 118 4.44 3.61 46.52
C ALA A 118 4.93 2.64 45.44
N ASN A 119 6.17 2.76 44.99
CA ASN A 119 6.80 1.87 43.99
C ASN A 119 8.32 2.02 43.96
N LEU A 120 8.97 1.04 43.31
CA LEU A 120 10.38 1.07 42.97
C LEU A 120 10.50 0.96 41.43
N SER A 121 11.18 1.91 40.78
CA SER A 121 11.40 1.88 39.36
C SER A 121 12.85 1.54 39.01
N PHE A 122 13.03 0.67 38.02
CA PHE A 122 14.32 0.11 37.64
C PHE A 122 14.55 0.22 36.15
N ASP A 123 15.81 0.05 35.74
CA ASP A 123 16.25 0.00 34.37
C ASP A 123 16.37 -1.45 33.81
N GLU A 124 16.74 -1.57 32.54
CA GLU A 124 16.98 -2.84 31.85
C GLU A 124 17.95 -3.80 32.57
N ARG A 125 18.90 -3.27 33.37
CA ARG A 125 19.91 -4.12 34.02
C ARG A 125 19.28 -4.96 35.13
N PHE A 126 18.33 -4.38 35.82
CA PHE A 126 17.64 -5.07 36.91
C PHE A 126 16.61 -6.09 36.39
N GLU A 127 15.94 -5.81 35.25
CA GLU A 127 15.04 -6.73 34.57
C GLU A 127 15.70 -8.09 34.31
N LYS A 128 16.97 -8.08 33.93
CA LYS A 128 17.74 -9.32 33.67
C LYS A 128 18.01 -10.19 34.89
N GLN A 129 17.74 -9.69 36.08
CA GLN A 129 17.92 -10.42 37.35
C GLN A 129 16.60 -11.02 37.82
N LEU A 130 15.46 -10.58 37.27
CA LEU A 130 14.15 -11.06 37.68
C LEU A 130 13.67 -12.24 36.83
N TRP A 131 12.79 -13.04 37.43
CA TRP A 131 11.97 -13.96 36.67
C TRP A 131 10.97 -13.18 35.84
N SER A 132 10.74 -13.64 34.62
CA SER A 132 9.81 -13.01 33.66
C SER A 132 8.95 -14.10 33.02
N PRO A 133 7.66 -13.86 32.80
CA PRO A 133 6.77 -14.78 32.08
C PRO A 133 7.12 -14.94 30.60
N ASN A 134 8.11 -14.22 30.09
CA ASN A 134 8.64 -14.27 28.75
C ASN A 134 7.54 -14.16 27.67
N VAL A 135 6.63 -13.19 27.85
CA VAL A 135 5.60 -12.90 26.84
C VAL A 135 6.27 -12.16 25.67
N CYS A 136 6.10 -12.68 24.46
CA CYS A 136 6.71 -12.15 23.26
C CYS A 136 5.71 -12.09 22.10
N LEU A 137 6.08 -11.37 21.05
CA LEU A 137 5.36 -11.31 19.79
C LEU A 137 5.81 -12.47 18.89
N VAL A 138 4.89 -13.35 18.49
CA VAL A 138 5.23 -14.60 17.76
C VAL A 138 5.06 -14.49 16.25
N ASN A 139 4.28 -13.54 15.75
CA ASN A 139 3.99 -13.41 14.32
C ASN A 139 4.74 -12.26 13.62
N THR A 140 5.74 -11.67 14.26
CA THR A 140 6.47 -10.52 13.72
C THR A 140 7.59 -10.93 12.78
N LYS A 141 7.82 -10.12 11.74
CA LYS A 141 8.97 -10.23 10.84
C LYS A 141 10.24 -9.67 11.44
N SER A 142 10.10 -8.58 12.21
CA SER A 142 11.18 -7.97 12.99
C SER A 142 10.63 -7.19 14.15
N THR A 143 11.42 -7.15 15.23
CA THR A 143 11.13 -6.36 16.43
C THR A 143 12.41 -5.66 16.87
N LYS A 144 12.27 -4.42 17.32
CA LYS A 144 13.40 -3.63 17.83
C LYS A 144 12.94 -2.85 19.06
N VAL A 145 13.58 -3.08 20.20
CA VAL A 145 13.40 -2.24 21.38
C VAL A 145 14.05 -0.89 21.12
N HIS A 146 13.31 0.19 21.38
CA HIS A 146 13.86 1.54 21.25
C HIS A 146 14.99 1.78 22.25
N SER A 147 16.07 2.39 21.77
CA SER A 147 17.26 2.70 22.57
C SER A 147 17.69 4.15 22.31
N SER A 148 17.04 5.11 22.98
CA SER A 148 17.40 6.52 22.85
C SER A 148 17.21 7.25 24.17
N PRO A 149 18.27 7.62 24.89
CA PRO A 149 19.69 7.22 24.76
C PRO A 149 20.02 5.85 25.34
N LYS A 150 19.12 5.22 26.09
CA LYS A 150 19.18 3.87 26.66
C LYS A 150 17.98 3.05 26.18
N ALA A 151 18.01 1.73 26.39
CA ALA A 151 16.85 0.88 26.13
C ALA A 151 15.61 1.41 26.85
N ASN A 152 14.52 1.60 26.12
CA ASN A 152 13.27 2.13 26.64
C ASN A 152 12.48 0.98 27.31
N VAL A 153 12.96 0.59 28.49
CA VAL A 153 12.36 -0.42 29.34
C VAL A 153 12.02 0.23 30.67
N LEU A 154 10.80 0.10 31.10
CA LEU A 154 10.32 0.51 32.42
C LEU A 154 9.99 -0.75 33.21
N LEU A 155 10.69 -0.96 34.28
CA LEU A 155 10.35 -1.98 35.28
C LEU A 155 9.92 -1.27 36.56
N MET A 156 8.71 -1.56 37.00
CA MET A 156 8.16 -1.00 38.23
C MET A 156 7.74 -2.15 39.15
N LEU A 157 8.20 -2.08 40.38
CA LEU A 157 7.83 -3.01 41.46
C LEU A 157 6.91 -2.30 42.44
N LEU A 158 5.75 -2.87 42.72
CA LEU A 158 4.79 -2.40 43.68
C LEU A 158 5.02 -3.06 45.05
N PRO A 159 4.62 -2.42 46.19
CA PRO A 159 4.87 -2.93 47.53
C PRO A 159 4.33 -4.35 47.77
N ASN A 160 3.24 -4.73 47.11
CA ASN A 160 2.62 -6.06 47.22
C ASN A 160 3.35 -7.15 46.44
N GLY A 161 4.46 -6.84 45.73
CA GLY A 161 5.17 -7.77 44.89
C GLY A 161 4.65 -7.82 43.41
N THR A 162 3.74 -6.96 43.04
CA THR A 162 3.33 -6.85 41.62
C THR A 162 4.43 -6.21 40.81
N VAL A 163 4.82 -6.88 39.74
CA VAL A 163 5.82 -6.43 38.76
C VAL A 163 5.11 -5.91 37.54
N TRP A 164 5.41 -4.69 37.14
CA TRP A 164 4.96 -4.08 35.88
C TRP A 164 6.17 -3.85 34.99
N LEU A 165 6.24 -4.61 33.91
CA LEU A 165 7.30 -4.53 32.91
C LEU A 165 6.74 -3.98 31.62
N ASN A 166 7.30 -2.87 31.15
CA ASN A 166 6.87 -2.20 29.92
C ASN A 166 8.06 -1.99 28.99
N TYR A 167 7.87 -2.32 27.73
CA TYR A 167 8.82 -2.09 26.64
C TYR A 167 8.24 -1.14 25.61
N ARG A 168 9.07 -0.22 25.12
CA ARG A 168 8.76 0.49 23.87
C ARG A 168 9.42 -0.25 22.71
N VAL A 169 8.61 -0.78 21.81
CA VAL A 169 9.05 -1.68 20.75
C VAL A 169 8.51 -1.22 19.40
N GLN A 170 9.41 -1.10 18.44
CA GLN A 170 9.03 -1.02 17.03
C GLN A 170 8.80 -2.44 16.52
N VAL A 171 7.64 -2.72 15.97
CA VAL A 171 7.24 -4.04 15.47
C VAL A 171 6.90 -3.97 14.00
N MET A 172 7.39 -4.92 13.22
CA MET A 172 6.97 -5.16 11.86
C MET A 172 6.22 -6.50 11.80
N ALA A 173 4.92 -6.46 11.60
CA ALA A 173 4.06 -7.64 11.62
C ALA A 173 3.33 -7.83 10.29
N PRO A 174 2.92 -9.07 9.95
CA PRO A 174 2.22 -9.36 8.71
C PRO A 174 0.81 -8.79 8.71
N CYS A 175 0.34 -8.38 7.53
CA CYS A 175 -1.03 -8.01 7.27
C CYS A 175 -1.67 -8.98 6.28
N GLN A 176 -2.92 -9.33 6.51
CA GLN A 176 -3.73 -10.03 5.52
C GLN A 176 -4.39 -9.00 4.61
N LEU A 177 -3.95 -8.99 3.35
CA LEU A 177 -4.44 -8.08 2.33
C LEU A 177 -5.27 -8.86 1.31
N ASP A 178 -6.55 -8.54 1.19
CA ASP A 178 -7.39 -9.01 0.10
C ASP A 178 -7.57 -7.89 -0.94
N LEU A 179 -6.77 -7.96 -2.01
CA LEU A 179 -6.76 -6.96 -3.06
C LEU A 179 -7.83 -7.19 -4.15
N ARG A 180 -8.78 -8.11 -3.96
CA ARG A 180 -9.85 -8.36 -4.95
C ARG A 180 -10.69 -7.12 -5.23
N SER A 181 -10.92 -6.30 -4.22
CA SER A 181 -11.66 -5.05 -4.33
C SER A 181 -10.77 -3.81 -4.45
N PHE A 182 -9.43 -3.97 -4.62
CA PHE A 182 -8.51 -2.85 -4.74
C PHE A 182 -8.96 -1.85 -5.81
N PRO A 183 -9.00 -0.51 -5.53
CA PRO A 183 -8.48 0.19 -4.35
C PRO A 183 -9.49 0.39 -3.20
N ILE A 184 -10.66 -0.18 -3.25
CA ILE A 184 -11.70 -0.12 -2.21
C ILE A 184 -11.60 -1.39 -1.37
N ASP A 185 -10.45 -1.56 -0.71
CA ASP A 185 -10.12 -2.74 0.07
C ASP A 185 -9.91 -2.41 1.55
N ARG A 186 -9.95 -3.46 2.38
CA ARG A 186 -9.64 -3.42 3.81
C ARG A 186 -8.42 -4.29 4.07
N ALA A 187 -7.56 -3.84 4.97
CA ALA A 187 -6.41 -4.58 5.44
C ALA A 187 -6.64 -5.03 6.88
N SER A 188 -6.44 -6.29 7.20
CA SER A 188 -6.44 -6.81 8.56
C SER A 188 -5.01 -7.17 8.96
N CYS A 189 -4.50 -6.52 10.01
CA CYS A 189 -3.16 -6.69 10.53
C CYS A 189 -3.24 -7.19 11.97
N GLN A 190 -2.48 -8.22 12.29
CA GLN A 190 -2.54 -8.87 13.60
C GLN A 190 -1.21 -8.80 14.32
N LEU A 191 -1.27 -8.52 15.63
CA LEU A 191 -0.19 -8.70 16.58
C LEU A 191 -0.57 -9.85 17.52
N VAL A 192 0.27 -10.86 17.58
CA VAL A 192 0.03 -12.08 18.38
C VAL A 192 1.06 -12.17 19.47
N PHE A 193 0.59 -12.21 20.71
CA PHE A 193 1.41 -12.33 21.93
C PHE A 193 1.22 -13.71 22.52
N GLU A 194 2.31 -14.31 23.00
CA GLU A 194 2.33 -15.64 23.61
C GLU A 194 3.48 -15.70 24.62
N SER A 195 3.34 -16.45 25.71
CA SER A 195 4.48 -16.79 26.55
C SER A 195 5.34 -17.81 25.81
N TYR A 196 6.60 -17.47 25.49
CA TYR A 196 7.46 -18.37 24.71
C TYR A 196 7.91 -19.62 25.49
N SER A 197 8.23 -19.42 26.76
CA SER A 197 8.89 -20.47 27.57
C SER A 197 7.91 -21.30 28.41
N TYR A 198 6.71 -20.81 28.64
CA TYR A 198 5.78 -21.39 29.61
C TYR A 198 4.43 -21.74 28.98
N ASN A 199 3.98 -22.96 29.22
CA ASN A 199 2.68 -23.44 28.77
C ASN A 199 1.55 -22.99 29.72
N THR A 200 0.31 -23.35 29.41
CA THR A 200 -0.89 -22.97 30.18
C THR A 200 -0.91 -23.51 31.63
N ALA A 201 -0.15 -24.58 31.93
CA ALA A 201 -0.03 -25.12 33.28
C ALA A 201 0.86 -24.26 34.18
N THR A 202 1.75 -23.45 33.61
CA THR A 202 2.72 -22.65 34.33
C THR A 202 2.37 -21.16 34.35
N VAL A 203 1.89 -20.63 33.21
CA VAL A 203 1.55 -19.21 33.05
C VAL A 203 0.20 -19.07 32.34
N THR A 204 -0.68 -18.29 32.93
CA THR A 204 -1.95 -17.90 32.31
C THR A 204 -1.83 -16.47 31.86
N VAL A 205 -1.92 -16.27 30.54
CA VAL A 205 -1.88 -14.92 29.93
C VAL A 205 -3.29 -14.45 29.65
N ASP A 206 -3.60 -13.22 30.04
CA ASP A 206 -4.91 -12.59 29.81
C ASP A 206 -4.79 -11.10 29.47
N TRP A 207 -5.83 -10.55 28.87
CA TRP A 207 -5.90 -9.12 28.63
C TRP A 207 -6.25 -8.34 29.88
N MET A 208 -5.66 -7.16 30.05
CA MET A 208 -6.19 -6.18 31.01
C MET A 208 -7.60 -5.71 30.61
N PRO A 209 -8.40 -5.15 31.51
CA PRO A 209 -9.72 -4.57 31.20
C PRO A 209 -9.68 -3.58 30.03
N THR A 210 -8.60 -2.79 29.94
CA THR A 210 -8.27 -1.94 28.78
C THR A 210 -7.13 -2.61 28.00
N ALA A 211 -7.46 -3.61 27.19
CA ALA A 211 -6.48 -4.44 26.50
C ALA A 211 -5.58 -3.66 25.54
N VAL A 212 -6.19 -2.75 24.74
CA VAL A 212 -5.48 -1.96 23.74
C VAL A 212 -5.90 -0.50 23.82
N THR A 213 -4.92 0.37 23.90
CA THR A 213 -5.10 1.83 23.85
C THR A 213 -4.45 2.38 22.58
N LEU A 214 -5.20 3.20 21.84
CA LEU A 214 -4.67 3.97 20.71
C LEU A 214 -4.39 5.38 21.18
N LEU A 215 -3.18 5.89 20.96
CA LEU A 215 -2.90 7.30 21.22
C LEU A 215 -3.61 8.20 20.19
N PRO A 216 -4.14 9.36 20.63
CA PRO A 216 -4.77 10.29 19.71
C PRO A 216 -3.73 10.87 18.73
N GLY A 217 -4.13 11.05 17.47
CA GLY A 217 -3.28 11.67 16.45
C GLY A 217 -2.60 10.69 15.49
N ILE A 218 -2.84 9.39 15.60
CA ILE A 218 -2.36 8.41 14.62
C ILE A 218 -3.05 8.68 13.28
N THR A 219 -2.27 9.11 12.27
CA THR A 219 -2.77 9.39 10.92
C THR A 219 -1.86 8.72 9.90
N LEU A 220 -2.45 7.92 9.04
CA LEU A 220 -1.79 7.33 7.88
C LEU A 220 -2.23 8.09 6.61
N PRO A 221 -1.33 8.35 5.65
CA PRO A 221 -1.68 9.07 4.44
C PRO A 221 -2.66 8.28 3.55
N ASP A 222 -2.54 6.95 3.54
CA ASP A 222 -3.27 6.08 2.61
C ASP A 222 -4.35 5.23 3.28
N PHE A 223 -4.38 5.17 4.61
CA PHE A 223 -5.31 4.32 5.36
C PHE A 223 -5.91 5.06 6.56
N THR A 224 -7.06 4.59 6.99
CA THR A 224 -7.70 4.98 8.26
C THR A 224 -7.94 3.73 9.09
N ILE A 225 -7.79 3.82 10.41
CA ILE A 225 -8.12 2.72 11.32
C ILE A 225 -9.65 2.63 11.40
N ASP A 226 -10.20 1.48 11.04
CA ASP A 226 -11.64 1.20 11.10
C ASP A 226 -12.04 0.62 12.46
N SER A 227 -11.34 -0.43 12.90
CA SER A 227 -11.63 -1.08 14.18
C SER A 227 -10.41 -1.77 14.76
N VAL A 228 -10.43 -1.90 16.10
CA VAL A 228 -9.46 -2.68 16.87
C VAL A 228 -10.23 -3.74 17.64
N LYS A 229 -9.83 -4.99 17.50
CA LYS A 229 -10.42 -6.14 18.20
C LYS A 229 -9.36 -6.93 18.90
N THR A 230 -9.71 -7.51 20.03
CA THR A 230 -8.81 -8.35 20.82
C THR A 230 -9.43 -9.72 21.02
N TYR A 231 -8.59 -10.75 20.91
CA TYR A 231 -9.00 -12.12 21.09
C TYR A 231 -8.04 -12.82 22.05
N LYS A 232 -8.55 -13.85 22.75
CA LYS A 232 -7.77 -14.83 23.47
C LYS A 232 -8.16 -16.21 22.97
N HIS A 233 -7.18 -17.03 22.62
CA HIS A 233 -7.41 -18.42 22.23
C HIS A 233 -6.25 -19.29 22.71
N THR A 234 -6.44 -20.59 22.68
CA THR A 234 -5.42 -21.57 23.06
C THR A 234 -4.94 -22.27 21.80
N GLU A 235 -3.63 -22.36 21.65
CA GLU A 235 -2.97 -23.13 20.58
C GLU A 235 -2.40 -24.42 21.12
N ASP A 236 -2.63 -25.51 20.38
CA ASP A 236 -2.16 -26.84 20.70
C ASP A 236 -0.86 -27.15 19.95
N TYR A 237 0.24 -27.28 20.69
CA TYR A 237 1.52 -27.72 20.15
C TYR A 237 1.86 -29.14 20.64
N LYS A 238 2.85 -29.76 20.00
CA LYS A 238 3.35 -31.09 20.46
C LYS A 238 3.86 -31.09 21.90
N ALA A 239 4.31 -29.94 22.40
CA ALA A 239 4.85 -29.76 23.74
C ALA A 239 3.79 -29.36 24.79
N GLY A 240 2.54 -29.15 24.40
CA GLY A 240 1.46 -28.72 25.27
C GLY A 240 0.62 -27.60 24.69
N GLN A 241 -0.14 -26.93 25.53
CA GLN A 241 -1.04 -25.85 25.18
C GLN A 241 -0.46 -24.50 25.58
N TRP A 242 -0.67 -23.46 24.74
CA TRP A 242 -0.27 -22.10 25.01
C TRP A 242 -1.42 -21.12 24.79
N TYR A 243 -1.53 -20.13 25.68
CA TYR A 243 -2.47 -19.02 25.46
C TYR A 243 -1.89 -18.02 24.50
N ARG A 244 -2.68 -17.66 23.47
CA ARG A 244 -2.41 -16.59 22.54
C ARG A 244 -3.36 -15.42 22.74
N LEU A 245 -2.78 -14.24 22.80
CA LEU A 245 -3.49 -12.98 22.81
C LEU A 245 -3.28 -12.29 21.44
N THR A 246 -4.35 -12.00 20.76
CA THR A 246 -4.30 -11.39 19.41
C THR A 246 -4.97 -10.03 19.41
N VAL A 247 -4.26 -9.03 18.92
CA VAL A 247 -4.79 -7.71 18.56
C VAL A 247 -4.97 -7.67 17.04
N GLU A 248 -6.18 -7.46 16.57
CA GLU A 248 -6.51 -7.29 15.16
C GLU A 248 -6.85 -5.84 14.89
N LEU A 249 -6.07 -5.22 14.02
CA LEU A 249 -6.24 -3.86 13.52
C LEU A 249 -6.80 -3.94 12.11
N THR A 250 -7.99 -3.40 11.91
CA THR A 250 -8.60 -3.30 10.57
C THR A 250 -8.40 -1.88 10.05
N PHE A 251 -7.87 -1.79 8.83
CA PHE A 251 -7.63 -0.54 8.12
C PHE A 251 -8.51 -0.45 6.89
N TYR A 252 -9.02 0.73 6.62
CA TYR A 252 -9.73 1.07 5.40
C TYR A 252 -8.87 1.99 4.53
N ARG A 253 -8.71 1.64 3.24
CA ARG A 253 -7.90 2.42 2.30
C ARG A 253 -8.59 3.70 1.86
N GLN A 254 -7.85 4.81 1.84
CA GLN A 254 -8.29 6.07 1.25
C GLN A 254 -8.07 6.03 -0.27
N TYR A 255 -9.13 5.79 -1.00
CA TYR A 255 -9.07 5.56 -2.46
C TYR A 255 -9.01 6.84 -3.32
N GLY A 256 -9.09 8.04 -2.73
CA GLY A 256 -9.11 9.32 -3.46
C GLY A 256 -7.90 9.52 -4.38
N TYR A 257 -6.71 9.18 -3.93
CA TYR A 257 -5.49 9.19 -4.71
C TYR A 257 -5.61 8.34 -5.99
N TYR A 258 -6.13 7.12 -5.85
CA TYR A 258 -6.27 6.18 -6.96
C TYR A 258 -7.30 6.64 -7.98
N ILE A 259 -8.40 7.26 -7.54
CA ILE A 259 -9.40 7.85 -8.44
C ILE A 259 -8.76 8.93 -9.30
N LEU A 260 -8.01 9.85 -8.71
CA LEU A 260 -7.41 10.97 -9.43
C LEU A 260 -6.24 10.55 -10.33
N GLN A 261 -5.39 9.65 -9.86
CA GLN A 261 -4.15 9.33 -10.60
C GLN A 261 -4.23 8.06 -11.47
N MET A 262 -5.18 7.17 -11.21
CA MET A 262 -5.35 5.96 -12.01
C MET A 262 -6.61 6.01 -12.87
N TYR A 263 -7.78 6.22 -12.28
CA TYR A 263 -9.04 6.17 -13.02
C TYR A 263 -9.20 7.35 -13.97
N MET A 264 -8.95 8.59 -13.53
CA MET A 264 -9.15 9.78 -14.38
C MET A 264 -8.33 9.77 -15.67
N PRO A 265 -7.02 9.46 -15.67
CA PRO A 265 -6.26 9.38 -16.92
C PRO A 265 -6.72 8.25 -17.85
N THR A 266 -7.22 7.12 -17.29
CA THR A 266 -7.76 6.04 -18.11
C THR A 266 -9.07 6.45 -18.79
N TYR A 267 -9.96 7.18 -18.08
CA TYR A 267 -11.15 7.78 -18.68
C TYR A 267 -10.78 8.70 -19.86
N ILE A 268 -9.81 9.59 -19.64
CA ILE A 268 -9.34 10.52 -20.67
C ILE A 268 -8.81 9.76 -21.89
N SER A 269 -8.02 8.71 -21.70
CA SER A 269 -7.49 7.87 -22.79
C SER A 269 -8.61 7.21 -23.60
N VAL A 270 -9.66 6.69 -22.94
CA VAL A 270 -10.83 6.09 -23.61
C VAL A 270 -11.60 7.17 -24.38
N PHE A 271 -11.84 8.33 -23.79
CA PHE A 271 -12.54 9.44 -24.46
C PHE A 271 -11.77 9.96 -25.68
N ILE A 272 -10.43 10.09 -25.61
CA ILE A 272 -9.60 10.48 -26.74
C ILE A 272 -9.73 9.47 -27.87
N SER A 273 -9.83 8.16 -27.59
CA SER A 273 -10.02 7.15 -28.63
C SER A 273 -11.32 7.37 -29.41
N TRP A 274 -12.39 7.86 -28.77
CA TRP A 274 -13.69 8.12 -29.42
C TRP A 274 -13.70 9.42 -30.24
N ILE A 275 -12.81 10.37 -29.98
CA ILE A 275 -12.64 11.57 -30.82
C ILE A 275 -12.29 11.17 -32.26
N ALA A 276 -11.64 10.01 -32.43
CA ALA A 276 -11.34 9.46 -33.75
C ALA A 276 -12.60 9.29 -34.65
N PHE A 277 -13.78 9.02 -34.06
CA PHE A 277 -15.05 8.89 -34.78
C PHE A 277 -15.60 10.24 -35.29
N CYS A 278 -15.17 11.37 -34.72
CA CYS A 278 -15.55 12.71 -35.13
C CYS A 278 -14.69 13.23 -36.28
N ILE A 279 -13.54 12.60 -36.55
CA ILE A 279 -12.62 13.01 -37.62
C ILE A 279 -13.09 12.40 -38.94
N ASP A 280 -12.97 13.17 -40.06
CA ASP A 280 -13.35 12.70 -41.37
C ASP A 280 -12.73 11.34 -41.71
N THR A 281 -13.53 10.43 -42.27
CA THR A 281 -13.12 9.08 -42.70
C THR A 281 -11.93 9.09 -43.68
N ARG A 282 -11.71 10.20 -44.37
CA ARG A 282 -10.57 10.39 -45.28
C ARG A 282 -9.23 10.58 -44.56
N ALA A 283 -9.24 11.03 -43.30
CA ALA A 283 -8.04 11.28 -42.52
C ALA A 283 -7.61 10.04 -41.73
N LEU A 284 -7.65 8.86 -42.34
CA LEU A 284 -7.37 7.57 -41.72
C LEU A 284 -6.05 7.51 -40.92
N PRO A 285 -4.91 8.06 -41.39
CA PRO A 285 -3.68 8.05 -40.60
C PRO A 285 -3.81 8.79 -39.28
N ALA A 286 -4.50 9.94 -39.25
CA ALA A 286 -4.70 10.72 -38.06
C ALA A 286 -5.57 9.97 -37.03
N ARG A 287 -6.63 9.29 -37.46
CA ARG A 287 -7.52 8.47 -36.66
C ARG A 287 -6.78 7.30 -35.99
N ILE A 288 -5.95 6.58 -36.78
CA ILE A 288 -5.14 5.45 -36.27
C ILE A 288 -4.13 5.94 -35.23
N VAL A 289 -3.44 7.05 -35.47
CA VAL A 289 -2.46 7.61 -34.53
C VAL A 289 -3.11 7.95 -33.20
N LEU A 290 -4.31 8.54 -33.20
CA LEU A 290 -5.04 8.80 -31.93
C LEU A 290 -5.36 7.53 -31.16
N GLY A 291 -5.90 6.51 -31.83
CA GLY A 291 -6.23 5.25 -31.17
C GLY A 291 -5.00 4.50 -30.63
N VAL A 292 -3.92 4.43 -31.41
CA VAL A 292 -2.67 3.79 -30.99
C VAL A 292 -2.02 4.55 -29.83
N ASN A 293 -1.99 5.89 -29.85
CA ASN A 293 -1.45 6.69 -28.76
C ASN A 293 -2.29 6.50 -27.47
N SER A 294 -3.62 6.45 -27.58
CA SER A 294 -4.50 6.16 -26.44
C SER A 294 -4.22 4.78 -25.84
N LEU A 295 -4.05 3.75 -26.68
CA LEU A 295 -3.70 2.40 -26.23
C LEU A 295 -2.32 2.37 -25.56
N MET A 296 -1.33 3.06 -26.14
CA MET A 296 0.02 3.14 -25.60
C MET A 296 0.02 3.85 -24.24
N SER A 297 -0.69 4.97 -24.10
CA SER A 297 -0.86 5.68 -22.83
C SER A 297 -1.46 4.76 -21.75
N LEU A 298 -2.52 4.02 -22.09
CA LEU A 298 -3.17 3.10 -21.18
C LEU A 298 -2.24 1.94 -20.74
N THR A 299 -1.46 1.39 -21.66
CA THR A 299 -0.51 0.31 -21.35
C THR A 299 0.63 0.77 -20.43
N PHE A 300 1.13 1.99 -20.60
CA PHE A 300 2.10 2.58 -19.67
C PHE A 300 1.53 2.77 -18.27
N GLN A 301 0.30 3.28 -18.15
CA GLN A 301 -0.37 3.42 -16.88
C GLN A 301 -0.58 2.07 -16.19
N PHE A 302 -1.03 1.05 -16.93
CA PHE A 302 -1.19 -0.29 -16.41
C PHE A 302 0.14 -0.87 -15.89
N GLY A 303 1.24 -0.66 -16.63
CA GLY A 303 2.58 -1.06 -16.17
C GLY A 303 3.02 -0.37 -14.87
N THR A 304 2.65 0.88 -14.67
CA THR A 304 2.92 1.61 -13.42
C THR A 304 2.12 1.05 -12.24
N ILE A 305 0.84 0.75 -12.46
CA ILE A 305 -0.04 0.17 -11.43
C ILE A 305 0.45 -1.22 -11.00
N ILE A 306 0.83 -2.07 -11.96
CA ILE A 306 1.34 -3.42 -11.65
C ILE A 306 2.59 -3.36 -10.77
N ARG A 307 3.47 -2.39 -10.98
CA ARG A 307 4.71 -2.23 -10.17
C ARG A 307 4.44 -1.80 -8.73
N SER A 308 3.33 -1.12 -8.47
CA SER A 308 2.96 -0.65 -7.14
C SER A 308 2.23 -1.70 -6.29
N LEU A 309 1.90 -2.85 -6.86
CA LEU A 309 1.14 -3.92 -6.20
C LEU A 309 1.93 -5.22 -6.17
N PRO A 310 1.75 -6.06 -5.14
CA PRO A 310 2.36 -7.37 -5.09
C PRO A 310 1.77 -8.30 -6.17
N PRO A 311 2.56 -9.26 -6.67
CA PRO A 311 2.06 -10.29 -7.57
C PRO A 311 1.10 -11.22 -6.81
N VAL A 312 -0.16 -11.25 -7.24
CA VAL A 312 -1.21 -12.11 -6.69
C VAL A 312 -1.84 -12.94 -7.78
N SER A 313 -2.29 -14.16 -7.45
CA SER A 313 -2.84 -15.11 -8.43
C SER A 313 -4.33 -14.86 -8.75
N TYR A 314 -4.98 -13.95 -8.08
CA TYR A 314 -6.39 -13.63 -8.30
C TYR A 314 -6.57 -12.28 -9.02
N ILE A 315 -7.70 -12.13 -9.70
CA ILE A 315 -8.04 -10.93 -10.44
C ILE A 315 -8.48 -9.83 -9.45
N LYS A 316 -7.87 -8.65 -9.57
CA LYS A 316 -8.22 -7.45 -8.80
C LYS A 316 -9.27 -6.61 -9.55
N ALA A 317 -10.03 -5.79 -8.84
CA ALA A 317 -10.98 -4.86 -9.44
C ALA A 317 -10.32 -3.93 -10.47
N ILE A 318 -9.14 -3.42 -10.14
CA ILE A 318 -8.36 -2.57 -11.06
C ILE A 318 -7.97 -3.30 -12.35
N ASP A 319 -7.69 -4.60 -12.31
CA ASP A 319 -7.35 -5.38 -13.52
C ASP A 319 -8.57 -5.46 -14.46
N ILE A 320 -9.78 -5.73 -13.91
CA ILE A 320 -11.02 -5.73 -14.69
C ILE A 320 -11.25 -4.37 -15.34
N TRP A 321 -11.03 -3.28 -14.60
CA TRP A 321 -11.12 -1.93 -15.12
C TRP A 321 -10.17 -1.70 -16.30
N MET A 322 -8.89 -1.99 -16.12
CA MET A 322 -7.85 -1.76 -17.13
C MET A 322 -8.05 -2.60 -18.38
N PHE A 323 -8.40 -3.89 -18.21
CA PHE A 323 -8.71 -4.77 -19.35
C PHE A 323 -9.94 -4.30 -20.13
N THR A 324 -10.98 -3.82 -19.44
CA THR A 324 -12.18 -3.29 -20.09
C THR A 324 -11.86 -2.01 -20.86
N CYS A 325 -11.13 -1.06 -20.28
CA CYS A 325 -10.69 0.15 -20.97
C CYS A 325 -9.84 -0.19 -22.22
N THR A 326 -8.92 -1.15 -22.07
CA THR A 326 -8.11 -1.64 -23.21
C THR A 326 -9.00 -2.25 -24.29
N ALA A 327 -9.99 -3.05 -23.92
CA ALA A 327 -10.92 -3.67 -24.87
C ALA A 327 -11.75 -2.62 -25.63
N PHE A 328 -12.20 -1.56 -24.96
CA PHE A 328 -12.91 -0.45 -25.61
C PHE A 328 -12.04 0.28 -26.64
N ILE A 329 -10.79 0.62 -26.29
CA ILE A 329 -9.85 1.26 -27.23
C ILE A 329 -9.52 0.32 -28.38
N PHE A 330 -9.27 -0.96 -28.11
CA PHE A 330 -9.00 -1.95 -29.16
C PHE A 330 -10.21 -2.14 -30.09
N ALA A 331 -11.43 -2.22 -29.54
CA ALA A 331 -12.64 -2.31 -30.35
C ALA A 331 -12.85 -1.06 -31.23
N SER A 332 -12.52 0.13 -30.74
CA SER A 332 -12.56 1.35 -31.56
C SER A 332 -11.54 1.30 -32.72
N LEU A 333 -10.34 0.76 -32.49
CA LEU A 333 -9.34 0.55 -33.55
C LEU A 333 -9.81 -0.50 -34.58
N LEU A 334 -10.48 -1.56 -34.15
CA LEU A 334 -11.06 -2.56 -35.07
C LEU A 334 -12.15 -1.93 -35.96
N GLU A 335 -12.99 -1.06 -35.40
CA GLU A 335 -14.00 -0.33 -36.18
C GLU A 335 -13.33 0.54 -37.24
N LEU A 336 -12.30 1.31 -36.86
CA LEU A 336 -11.53 2.12 -37.81
C LEU A 336 -10.90 1.27 -38.93
N ALA A 337 -10.36 0.10 -38.61
CA ALA A 337 -9.80 -0.84 -39.55
C ALA A 337 -10.88 -1.39 -40.52
N PHE A 338 -12.08 -1.65 -40.00
CA PHE A 338 -13.21 -2.11 -40.81
C PHE A 338 -13.65 -1.05 -41.80
N VAL A 339 -13.81 0.20 -41.38
CA VAL A 339 -14.15 1.34 -42.28
C VAL A 339 -13.09 1.50 -43.35
N ALA A 340 -11.80 1.43 -42.99
CA ALA A 340 -10.68 1.51 -43.93
C ALA A 340 -10.67 0.37 -44.95
N TYR A 341 -10.99 -0.87 -44.53
CA TYR A 341 -11.09 -2.04 -45.39
C TYR A 341 -12.22 -1.87 -46.42
N GLN A 342 -13.39 -1.37 -46.01
CA GLN A 342 -14.50 -1.12 -46.92
C GLN A 342 -14.13 -0.05 -48.00
N ASP A 343 -13.47 1.01 -47.58
CA ASP A 343 -12.99 2.06 -48.53
C ASP A 343 -11.99 1.49 -49.54
N LYS A 344 -10.99 0.70 -49.07
CA LYS A 344 -10.02 0.03 -49.95
C LYS A 344 -10.68 -0.95 -50.93
N LYS A 345 -11.64 -1.78 -50.49
CA LYS A 345 -12.35 -2.73 -51.33
C LYS A 345 -13.09 -2.05 -52.49
N MET A 346 -13.67 -0.89 -52.18
CA MET A 346 -14.39 -0.11 -53.21
C MET A 346 -13.46 0.57 -54.20
N ILE A 347 -12.30 1.05 -53.74
CA ILE A 347 -11.27 1.62 -54.63
C ILE A 347 -10.74 0.53 -55.58
N LEU A 348 -10.46 -0.66 -55.12
CA LEU A 348 -10.00 -1.80 -55.91
C LEU A 348 -11.07 -2.24 -56.93
N ALA A 349 -12.34 -2.31 -56.55
CA ALA A 349 -13.43 -2.65 -57.44
C ALA A 349 -13.58 -1.61 -58.57
N SER A 350 -13.33 -0.32 -58.26
CA SER A 350 -13.29 0.77 -59.26
C SER A 350 -12.10 0.61 -60.19
N SER A 351 -10.91 0.24 -59.72
CA SER A 351 -9.70 0.06 -60.52
C SER A 351 -9.82 -1.14 -61.47
N ASN A 352 -10.37 -2.29 -61.01
CA ASN A 352 -10.57 -3.46 -61.87
C ASN A 352 -11.59 -3.18 -62.99
N SER A 353 -12.65 -2.42 -62.71
CA SER A 353 -13.59 -1.96 -63.74
C SER A 353 -12.91 -1.07 -64.78
N HIS A 354 -11.89 -0.31 -64.34
CA HIS A 354 -11.10 0.56 -65.26
C HIS A 354 -10.28 -0.24 -66.25
N ASN A 355 -9.58 -1.26 -65.78
CA ASN A 355 -8.74 -2.11 -66.65
C ASN A 355 -9.60 -2.89 -67.65
N ALA A 356 -10.72 -3.47 -67.21
CA ALA A 356 -11.64 -4.22 -68.11
C ALA A 356 -12.23 -3.30 -69.21
N ALA A 357 -12.63 -2.06 -68.90
CA ALA A 357 -13.13 -1.16 -69.88
C ALA A 357 -12.05 -0.64 -70.86
N PHE A 358 -10.80 -0.46 -70.40
CA PHE A 358 -9.67 -0.11 -71.22
C PHE A 358 -9.34 -1.22 -72.21
N TYR A 359 -9.31 -2.47 -71.77
CA TYR A 359 -9.12 -3.65 -72.65
C TYR A 359 -10.25 -3.81 -73.65
N ALA A 360 -11.51 -3.56 -73.27
CA ALA A 360 -12.66 -3.63 -74.18
C ALA A 360 -12.60 -2.54 -75.29
N VAL A 361 -12.25 -1.29 -74.90
CA VAL A 361 -12.06 -0.20 -75.88
C VAL A 361 -10.84 -0.46 -76.74
N PHE A 362 -9.73 -0.94 -76.20
CA PHE A 362 -8.54 -1.24 -77.00
C PHE A 362 -8.78 -2.39 -77.98
N ASN A 363 -9.52 -3.41 -77.59
CA ASN A 363 -9.90 -4.52 -78.47
C ASN A 363 -10.91 -4.07 -79.53
N PHE A 364 -11.83 -3.13 -79.17
CA PHE A 364 -12.76 -2.54 -80.16
C PHE A 364 -12.06 -1.68 -81.22
N ILE A 365 -11.09 -0.85 -80.74
CA ILE A 365 -10.26 -0.04 -81.69
C ILE A 365 -9.40 -0.98 -82.54
N LYS A 366 -8.89 -2.06 -82.03
CA LYS A 366 -8.13 -3.07 -82.77
C LYS A 366 -8.99 -3.84 -83.81
N ALA A 367 -10.27 -4.03 -83.48
CA ALA A 367 -11.24 -4.67 -84.36
C ALA A 367 -11.75 -3.73 -85.46
N LEU A 368 -11.68 -2.41 -85.30
CA LEU A 368 -12.06 -1.35 -86.27
C LEU A 368 -10.92 -0.96 -87.18
N GLN A 369 -9.73 -1.57 -87.16
CA GLN A 369 -8.70 -1.33 -88.15
C GLN A 369 -9.03 -2.18 -89.39
N PRO A 370 -9.56 -1.54 -90.44
CA PRO A 370 -9.76 -2.20 -91.73
C PRO A 370 -8.41 -2.38 -92.40
N PHE A 371 -8.32 -3.55 -93.06
CA PHE A 371 -7.27 -3.93 -93.97
C PHE A 371 -6.94 -2.74 -94.97
N LYS A 372 -5.70 -2.34 -95.03
CA LYS A 372 -5.21 -1.31 -95.91
C LYS A 372 -5.35 -1.73 -97.36
N THR A 373 -6.06 -0.93 -98.16
CA THR A 373 -5.77 -0.70 -99.55
C THR A 373 -5.65 0.81 -99.79
N PRO A 374 -4.70 1.28 -100.66
CA PRO A 374 -4.45 2.68 -100.82
C PRO A 374 -5.31 3.26 -101.95
N GLU A 375 -6.12 4.25 -101.64
CA GLU A 375 -6.45 5.34 -102.59
C GLU A 375 -7.30 6.40 -101.89
N GLU A 376 -6.97 7.65 -102.22
CA GLU A 376 -7.55 8.94 -101.97
C GLU A 376 -9.01 8.98 -101.51
N VAL A 377 -9.31 9.47 -100.29
CA VAL A 377 -10.60 10.03 -99.91
C VAL A 377 -10.38 11.21 -98.97
N ASN A 378 -10.91 12.34 -99.39
CA ASN A 378 -11.10 13.64 -98.80
C ASN A 378 -10.82 13.79 -97.29
N ASN A 379 -9.89 14.71 -96.97
CA ASN A 379 -9.49 15.13 -95.62
C ASN A 379 -10.62 15.71 -94.73
N GLU A 380 -11.76 16.15 -95.28
CA GLU A 380 -12.86 16.78 -94.52
C GLU A 380 -13.76 15.78 -93.74
N SER A 381 -13.91 14.57 -94.26
CA SER A 381 -14.72 13.56 -93.57
C SER A 381 -13.96 12.83 -92.44
N GLN A 382 -12.64 12.76 -92.48
CA GLN A 382 -11.82 12.15 -91.43
C GLN A 382 -11.69 13.07 -90.20
N GLU A 383 -11.60 14.38 -90.33
CA GLU A 383 -11.57 15.34 -89.22
C GLU A 383 -12.88 15.35 -88.44
N THR A 384 -14.04 15.22 -89.09
CA THR A 384 -15.34 15.15 -88.42
C THR A 384 -15.53 13.82 -87.64
N GLU A 385 -15.08 12.69 -88.16
CA GLU A 385 -15.17 11.39 -87.52
C GLU A 385 -14.23 11.30 -86.33
N TYR A 386 -13.00 11.83 -86.39
CA TYR A 386 -12.08 11.96 -85.28
C TYR A 386 -12.62 12.91 -84.22
N SER A 387 -13.26 14.01 -84.58
CA SER A 387 -13.83 14.93 -83.60
C SER A 387 -15.05 14.33 -82.88
N LEU A 388 -15.90 13.58 -83.54
CA LEU A 388 -17.03 12.86 -82.94
C LEU A 388 -16.56 11.71 -82.04
N LEU A 389 -15.51 10.95 -82.45
CA LEU A 389 -14.93 9.90 -81.63
C LEU A 389 -14.27 10.45 -80.35
N SER A 390 -13.50 11.55 -80.49
CA SER A 390 -12.89 12.21 -79.37
C SER A 390 -13.93 12.77 -78.36
N ARG A 391 -15.03 13.31 -78.86
CA ARG A 391 -16.15 13.83 -78.08
C ARG A 391 -16.89 12.71 -77.38
N SER A 392 -17.14 11.57 -78.00
CA SER A 392 -17.76 10.38 -77.41
C SER A 392 -16.87 9.72 -76.32
N LEU A 393 -15.57 9.71 -76.55
CA LEU A 393 -14.58 9.25 -75.56
C LEU A 393 -14.54 10.18 -74.33
N GLN A 394 -14.57 11.50 -74.58
CA GLN A 394 -14.57 12.50 -73.52
C GLN A 394 -15.86 12.43 -72.65
N GLU A 395 -17.04 12.31 -73.30
CA GLU A 395 -18.33 12.08 -72.64
C GLU A 395 -18.35 10.79 -71.86
N SER A 396 -17.79 9.68 -72.37
CA SER A 396 -17.70 8.41 -71.71
C SER A 396 -16.80 8.46 -70.44
N GLU A 397 -15.71 9.24 -70.56
CA GLU A 397 -14.80 9.51 -69.45
C GLU A 397 -15.45 10.35 -68.31
N GLU A 398 -16.21 11.38 -68.70
CA GLU A 398 -16.96 12.21 -67.76
C GLU A 398 -18.06 11.46 -67.05
N ARG A 399 -18.87 10.67 -67.75
CA ARG A 399 -19.91 9.78 -67.18
C ARG A 399 -19.27 8.78 -66.23
N ARG A 400 -18.10 8.27 -66.53
CA ARG A 400 -17.31 7.36 -65.70
C ARG A 400 -16.74 8.03 -64.44
N LYS A 401 -16.19 9.23 -64.59
CA LYS A 401 -15.73 10.07 -63.47
C LYS A 401 -16.91 10.37 -62.52
N ALA A 402 -18.07 10.71 -63.06
CA ALA A 402 -19.29 10.98 -62.31
C ALA A 402 -19.82 9.71 -61.59
N ALA A 403 -19.80 8.55 -62.24
CA ALA A 403 -20.21 7.28 -61.62
C ALA A 403 -19.26 6.85 -60.47
N ASN A 404 -17.94 7.05 -60.68
CA ASN A 404 -16.95 6.76 -59.63
C ASN A 404 -17.09 7.75 -58.46
N ARG A 405 -17.40 9.03 -58.74
CA ARG A 405 -17.67 10.03 -57.70
C ARG A 405 -18.90 9.65 -56.88
N ARG A 406 -20.01 9.29 -57.52
CA ARG A 406 -21.23 8.83 -56.82
C ARG A 406 -21.01 7.54 -55.98
N ARG A 407 -20.18 6.61 -56.46
CA ARG A 407 -19.83 5.41 -55.65
C ARG A 407 -18.98 5.79 -54.45
N ARG A 408 -18.00 6.65 -54.62
CA ARG A 408 -17.13 7.16 -53.56
C ARG A 408 -17.92 7.93 -52.52
N ASP A 409 -18.92 8.72 -52.92
CA ASP A 409 -19.80 9.44 -52.00
C ASP A 409 -20.69 8.47 -51.18
N LYS A 410 -21.20 7.38 -51.79
CA LYS A 410 -21.97 6.35 -51.08
C LYS A 410 -21.13 5.59 -50.03
N VAL A 411 -19.85 5.34 -50.28
CA VAL A 411 -18.96 4.68 -49.34
C VAL A 411 -18.62 5.60 -48.19
N CYS A 412 -18.32 6.87 -48.50
CA CYS A 412 -18.11 7.89 -47.47
C CYS A 412 -19.37 8.07 -46.60
N ASP A 413 -20.58 7.99 -47.19
CA ASP A 413 -21.83 8.02 -46.42
C ASP A 413 -22.01 6.79 -45.52
N LEU A 414 -21.63 5.59 -46.00
CA LEU A 414 -21.68 4.38 -45.17
C LEU A 414 -20.69 4.44 -44.01
N GLY A 415 -19.43 4.82 -44.25
CA GLY A 415 -18.43 5.02 -43.22
C GLY A 415 -18.86 6.04 -42.16
N THR A 416 -19.40 7.17 -42.61
CA THR A 416 -19.96 8.20 -41.72
C THR A 416 -21.15 7.72 -40.89
N ARG A 417 -22.00 6.85 -41.44
CA ARG A 417 -23.11 6.24 -40.65
C ARG A 417 -22.59 5.27 -39.61
N ILE A 418 -21.56 4.47 -39.93
CA ILE A 418 -20.93 3.56 -38.97
C ILE A 418 -20.28 4.38 -37.86
N ASP A 419 -19.48 5.40 -38.15
CA ASP A 419 -18.85 6.28 -37.15
C ASP A 419 -19.89 6.93 -36.23
N LYS A 420 -21.04 7.45 -36.79
CA LYS A 420 -22.11 8.01 -35.99
C LYS A 420 -22.77 6.99 -35.05
N ALA A 421 -22.97 5.76 -35.51
CA ALA A 421 -23.51 4.69 -34.69
C ALA A 421 -22.51 4.30 -33.60
N SER A 422 -21.22 4.18 -33.91
CA SER A 422 -20.14 3.89 -32.98
C SER A 422 -19.99 4.98 -31.93
N PHE A 423 -20.08 6.25 -32.33
CA PHE A 423 -20.01 7.40 -31.43
C PHE A 423 -21.13 7.40 -30.36
N ILE A 424 -22.28 6.77 -30.62
CA ILE A 424 -23.33 6.60 -29.61
C ILE A 424 -23.17 5.28 -28.84
N LEU A 425 -22.84 4.20 -29.55
CA LEU A 425 -22.77 2.85 -28.99
C LEU A 425 -21.63 2.70 -27.96
N PHE A 426 -20.42 3.16 -28.27
CA PHE A 426 -19.26 3.03 -27.38
C PHE A 426 -19.43 3.78 -26.06
N PRO A 427 -19.80 5.07 -26.03
CA PRO A 427 -20.06 5.77 -24.77
C PRO A 427 -21.21 5.16 -23.96
N SER A 428 -22.30 4.74 -24.61
CA SER A 428 -23.44 4.13 -23.88
C SER A 428 -23.07 2.78 -23.25
N ALA A 429 -22.35 1.93 -23.98
CA ALA A 429 -21.84 0.65 -23.45
C ALA A 429 -20.84 0.86 -22.31
N PHE A 430 -19.96 1.85 -22.43
CA PHE A 430 -19.02 2.20 -21.39
C PHE A 430 -19.70 2.78 -20.15
N LEU A 431 -20.75 3.60 -20.33
CA LEU A 431 -21.56 4.10 -19.22
C LEU A 431 -22.25 2.96 -18.45
N LEU A 432 -22.83 2.00 -19.15
CA LEU A 432 -23.43 0.81 -18.54
C LEU A 432 -22.39 0.00 -17.74
N PHE A 433 -21.21 -0.20 -18.33
CA PHE A 433 -20.10 -0.85 -17.61
C PHE A 433 -19.72 -0.07 -16.34
N ASN A 434 -19.61 1.26 -16.40
CA ASN A 434 -19.30 2.10 -15.24
C ASN A 434 -20.32 1.96 -14.13
N ILE A 435 -21.62 2.02 -14.46
CA ILE A 435 -22.70 1.86 -13.48
C ILE A 435 -22.57 0.51 -12.79
N PHE A 436 -22.39 -0.57 -13.57
CA PHE A 436 -22.25 -1.92 -13.02
C PHE A 436 -20.99 -2.06 -12.17
N TYR A 437 -19.84 -1.57 -12.65
CA TYR A 437 -18.56 -1.65 -11.96
C TYR A 437 -18.59 -0.93 -10.61
N TRP A 438 -18.96 0.35 -10.60
CA TRP A 438 -18.97 1.14 -9.37
C TRP A 438 -20.02 0.68 -8.37
N THR A 439 -21.25 0.32 -8.83
CA THR A 439 -22.26 -0.23 -7.92
C THR A 439 -21.77 -1.53 -7.28
N PHE A 440 -21.18 -2.45 -8.04
CA PHE A 440 -20.69 -3.72 -7.51
C PHE A 440 -19.58 -3.54 -6.46
N TYR A 441 -18.59 -2.67 -6.72
CA TYR A 441 -17.45 -2.50 -5.82
C TYR A 441 -17.68 -1.52 -4.67
N LEU A 442 -18.63 -0.60 -4.77
CA LEU A 442 -18.99 0.30 -3.66
C LEU A 442 -19.99 -0.35 -2.67
N THR A 443 -20.76 -1.33 -3.12
CA THR A 443 -21.74 -2.02 -2.25
C THR A 443 -21.16 -3.25 -1.55
N LYS A 444 -19.96 -3.68 -1.93
CA LYS A 444 -19.24 -4.82 -1.35
C LYS A 444 -18.32 -4.38 -0.21
#